data_228f23d9af3c5fa1285866d98a3d359d
#
_entry.id   228f23d9af3c5fa1285866d98a3d359d
#
_cell.length_a   1.000
_cell.length_b   1.000
_cell.length_c   1.000
_cell.angle_alpha   90.00
_cell.angle_beta   90.00
_cell.angle_gamma   90.00
#
_symmetry.space_group_name_H-M   'P 1'
#
loop_
_entity.id
_entity.type
_entity.pdbx_description
1 polymer ?
#
loop_
_entity_poly.entity_id
_entity_poly.type
_entity_poly.pdbx_seq_one_letter_code
_entity_poly.pdbx_strand_id
1 'polypeptide(L)'
;MRKPNVILRKCGEYNPDAIRGIIDDSIRDLGLTINGSVFIKPNVVSANKRYIDSSYTNPLVVEGMVGSLKDRGVRDIVIGESGGYGIPSRLFLKEAGYFDLSKKTGVPVIDLNEHAQEKIDLTKGVWH
;
A
#
# COMPACT_ATOMS: atom_id res chain seq x y z
N MET A 1 -10.07 20.60 19.06
CA MET A 1 -9.66 19.54 18.09
C MET A 1 -8.19 19.72 17.76
N ARG A 2 -7.39 18.65 17.87
CA ARG A 2 -5.98 18.69 17.45
C ARG A 2 -5.93 18.81 15.93
N LYS A 3 -5.17 19.77 15.38
CA LYS A 3 -5.00 19.88 13.93
C LYS A 3 -4.26 18.64 13.42
N PRO A 4 -4.67 18.06 12.28
CA PRO A 4 -3.95 16.94 11.69
C PRO A 4 -2.55 17.38 11.23
N ASN A 5 -1.56 16.56 11.46
CA ASN A 5 -0.21 16.77 10.93
C ASN A 5 -0.09 16.12 9.56
N VAL A 6 0.50 16.84 8.60
CA VAL A 6 0.81 16.34 7.26
C VAL A 6 2.30 16.52 7.02
N ILE A 7 2.96 15.49 6.52
CA ILE A 7 4.37 15.52 6.14
C ILE A 7 4.48 15.40 4.62
N LEU A 8 5.20 16.33 4.00
CA LEU A 8 5.54 16.29 2.59
C LEU A 8 7.07 16.16 2.47
N ARG A 9 7.52 15.14 1.75
CA ARG A 9 8.92 14.89 1.48
C ARG A 9 9.14 14.65 0.00
N LYS A 10 10.23 15.22 -0.54
CA LYS A 10 10.62 14.99 -1.92
C LYS A 10 11.33 13.62 -2.02
N CYS A 11 10.91 12.82 -3.00
CA CYS A 11 11.60 11.61 -3.42
C CYS A 11 11.94 11.77 -4.91
N GLY A 12 13.23 11.82 -5.26
CA GLY A 12 13.67 12.09 -6.64
C GLY A 12 13.72 10.86 -7.52
N GLU A 13 13.64 9.66 -6.93
CA GLU A 13 13.75 8.39 -7.65
C GLU A 13 12.99 7.28 -6.93
N TYR A 14 12.59 6.24 -7.68
CA TYR A 14 12.02 5.03 -7.10
C TYR A 14 13.15 4.10 -6.63
N ASN A 15 13.69 4.40 -5.45
CA ASN A 15 14.68 3.57 -4.75
C ASN A 15 14.09 3.09 -3.43
N PRO A 16 13.92 1.77 -3.20
CA PRO A 16 13.27 1.25 -1.99
C PRO A 16 13.96 1.67 -0.69
N ASP A 17 15.30 1.75 -0.67
CA ASP A 17 16.04 2.13 0.53
C ASP A 17 15.87 3.63 0.85
N ALA A 18 15.91 4.49 -0.17
CA ALA A 18 15.64 5.92 -0.02
C ALA A 18 14.18 6.15 0.45
N ILE A 19 13.22 5.44 -0.15
CA ILE A 19 11.81 5.49 0.22
C ILE A 19 11.62 5.01 1.65
N ARG A 20 12.26 3.90 2.04
CA ARG A 20 12.25 3.39 3.42
C ARG A 20 12.73 4.44 4.42
N GLY A 21 13.84 5.11 4.14
CA GLY A 21 14.35 6.21 4.98
C GLY A 21 13.33 7.34 5.15
N ILE A 22 12.68 7.75 4.06
CA ILE A 22 11.62 8.77 4.09
C ILE A 22 10.44 8.32 4.96
N ILE A 23 10.04 7.07 4.86
CA ILE A 23 8.94 6.49 5.66
C ILE A 23 9.33 6.43 7.13
N ASP A 24 10.53 5.96 7.45
CA ASP A 24 11.05 5.87 8.82
C ASP A 24 11.08 7.23 9.50
N ASP A 25 11.60 8.24 8.81
CA ASP A 25 11.60 9.62 9.29
C ASP A 25 10.19 10.16 9.49
N SER A 26 9.27 9.86 8.58
CA SER A 26 7.89 10.32 8.67
C SER A 26 7.14 9.67 9.85
N ILE A 27 7.34 8.39 10.07
CA ILE A 27 6.77 7.66 11.23
C ILE A 27 7.28 8.28 12.53
N ARG A 28 8.59 8.54 12.62
CA ARG A 28 9.21 9.18 13.78
C ARG A 28 8.65 10.60 14.03
N ASP A 29 8.61 11.43 12.99
CA ASP A 29 8.18 12.82 13.10
C ASP A 29 6.69 12.96 13.45
N LEU A 30 5.87 11.99 13.04
CA LEU A 30 4.46 11.88 13.43
C LEU A 30 4.26 11.26 14.81
N GLY A 31 5.31 10.72 15.43
CA GLY A 31 5.23 10.03 16.72
C GLY A 31 4.36 8.77 16.67
N LEU A 32 4.36 8.06 15.52
CA LEU A 32 3.54 6.87 15.35
C LEU A 32 4.22 5.64 15.94
N THR A 33 3.45 4.86 16.67
CA THR A 33 3.83 3.49 17.08
C THR A 33 3.06 2.51 16.22
N ILE A 34 3.79 1.70 15.46
CA ILE A 34 3.20 0.69 14.58
C ILE A 34 3.46 -0.69 15.19
N ASN A 35 2.40 -1.43 15.45
CA ASN A 35 2.44 -2.78 15.99
C ASN A 35 1.26 -3.60 15.47
N GLY A 36 1.30 -4.92 15.70
CA GLY A 36 0.24 -5.84 15.26
C GLY A 36 0.25 -6.09 13.75
N SER A 37 -0.94 -6.32 13.21
CA SER A 37 -1.16 -6.60 11.78
C SER A 37 -1.25 -5.30 10.99
N VAL A 38 -0.64 -5.27 9.83
CA VAL A 38 -0.66 -4.11 8.92
C VAL A 38 -1.19 -4.52 7.54
N PHE A 39 -2.22 -3.83 7.10
CA PHE A 39 -2.73 -3.95 5.74
C PHE A 39 -2.27 -2.76 4.90
N ILE A 40 -1.61 -3.04 3.77
CA ILE A 40 -1.17 -2.02 2.81
C ILE A 40 -2.10 -2.07 1.60
N LYS A 41 -2.79 -0.98 1.34
CA LYS A 41 -3.63 -0.83 0.15
C LYS A 41 -2.97 0.14 -0.84
N PRO A 42 -2.21 -0.35 -1.81
CA PRO A 42 -1.75 0.47 -2.91
C PRO A 42 -2.93 0.79 -3.85
N ASN A 43 -2.85 1.90 -4.54
CA ASN A 43 -3.81 2.19 -5.59
C ASN A 43 -3.36 1.52 -6.90
N VAL A 44 -4.11 0.53 -7.40
CA VAL A 44 -3.86 -0.15 -8.67
C VAL A 44 -5.15 -0.23 -9.47
N VAL A 45 -5.55 0.88 -10.08
CA VAL A 45 -6.77 0.98 -10.89
C VAL A 45 -6.56 0.36 -12.27
N SER A 46 -5.36 0.55 -12.83
CA SER A 46 -4.94 -0.06 -14.10
C SER A 46 -3.41 -0.23 -14.08
N ALA A 47 -2.88 -1.10 -14.91
CA ALA A 47 -1.44 -1.28 -15.07
C ALA A 47 -0.97 -0.74 -16.42
N ASN A 48 -1.20 0.55 -16.67
CA ASN A 48 -0.78 1.17 -17.91
C ASN A 48 0.70 1.54 -17.88
N LYS A 49 1.53 0.75 -18.54
CA LYS A 49 2.99 0.94 -18.58
C LYS A 49 3.42 2.23 -19.29
N ARG A 50 2.56 2.84 -20.12
CA ARG A 50 2.84 4.12 -20.76
C ARG A 50 2.71 5.30 -19.79
N TYR A 51 1.89 5.13 -18.74
CA TYR A 51 1.60 6.17 -17.77
C TYR A 51 1.80 5.60 -16.34
N ILE A 52 2.96 4.98 -16.11
CA ILE A 52 3.28 4.27 -14.87
C ILE A 52 3.13 5.16 -13.63
N ASP A 53 3.55 6.43 -13.75
CA ASP A 53 3.54 7.36 -12.61
C ASP A 53 2.15 7.89 -12.25
N SER A 54 1.13 7.61 -13.07
CA SER A 54 -0.24 8.11 -12.85
C SER A 54 -1.31 7.03 -12.83
N SER A 55 -0.98 5.78 -13.16
CA SER A 55 -1.97 4.70 -13.26
C SER A 55 -1.97 3.73 -12.08
N TYR A 56 -0.88 3.62 -11.35
CA TYR A 56 -0.79 2.80 -10.14
C TYR A 56 0.36 3.21 -9.23
N THR A 57 0.28 2.81 -7.95
CA THR A 57 1.38 2.98 -7.01
C THR A 57 2.55 2.10 -7.45
N ASN A 58 3.72 2.68 -7.65
CA ASN A 58 4.92 1.92 -8.01
C ASN A 58 5.25 0.89 -6.91
N PRO A 59 5.45 -0.40 -7.24
CA PRO A 59 5.78 -1.44 -6.24
C PRO A 59 6.99 -1.12 -5.37
N LEU A 60 7.97 -0.36 -5.86
CA LEU A 60 9.14 0.05 -5.09
C LEU A 60 8.80 0.95 -3.89
N VAL A 61 7.68 1.70 -3.96
CA VAL A 61 7.16 2.47 -2.82
C VAL A 61 6.66 1.51 -1.73
N VAL A 62 5.93 0.49 -2.14
CA VAL A 62 5.41 -0.53 -1.21
C VAL A 62 6.54 -1.39 -0.66
N GLU A 63 7.57 -1.68 -1.46
CA GLU A 63 8.78 -2.37 -1.00
C GLU A 63 9.46 -1.60 0.13
N GLY A 64 9.67 -0.30 -0.04
CA GLY A 64 10.22 0.55 1.01
C GLY A 64 9.37 0.55 2.29
N MET A 65 8.04 0.60 2.14
CA MET A 65 7.11 0.50 3.27
C MET A 65 7.24 -0.84 3.99
N VAL A 66 7.24 -1.96 3.26
CA VAL A 66 7.42 -3.30 3.81
C VAL A 66 8.74 -3.41 4.57
N GLY A 67 9.84 -2.87 4.01
CA GLY A 67 11.14 -2.82 4.67
C GLY A 67 11.07 -2.08 6.01
N SER A 68 10.50 -0.88 6.03
CA SER A 68 10.31 -0.07 7.23
C SER A 68 9.49 -0.80 8.32
N LEU A 69 8.41 -1.48 7.92
CA LEU A 69 7.56 -2.23 8.84
C LEU A 69 8.28 -3.44 9.45
N LYS A 70 9.02 -4.19 8.62
CA LYS A 70 9.80 -5.36 9.08
C LYS A 70 10.88 -4.98 10.08
N ASP A 71 11.56 -3.86 9.87
CA ASP A 71 12.58 -3.35 10.81
C ASP A 71 12.00 -3.00 12.17
N ARG A 72 10.73 -2.60 12.20
CA ARG A 72 9.97 -2.35 13.43
C ARG A 72 9.42 -3.62 14.08
N GLY A 73 9.72 -4.78 13.50
CA GLY A 73 9.26 -6.07 14.01
C GLY A 73 7.84 -6.45 13.63
N VAL A 74 7.20 -5.72 12.70
CA VAL A 74 5.89 -6.10 12.18
C VAL A 74 6.03 -7.38 11.36
N ARG A 75 5.33 -8.43 11.76
CA ARG A 75 5.40 -9.75 11.14
C ARG A 75 4.21 -10.08 10.25
N ASP A 76 3.06 -9.54 10.61
CA ASP A 76 1.80 -9.77 9.91
C ASP A 76 1.52 -8.57 8.99
N ILE A 77 1.93 -8.70 7.74
CA ILE A 77 1.76 -7.68 6.71
C ILE A 77 1.03 -8.33 5.53
N VAL A 78 0.00 -7.67 5.04
CA VAL A 78 -0.73 -8.08 3.83
C VAL A 78 -0.85 -6.88 2.90
N ILE A 79 -0.66 -7.11 1.61
CA ILE A 79 -0.88 -6.12 0.55
C ILE A 79 -2.15 -6.53 -0.19
N GLY A 80 -3.09 -5.62 -0.37
CA GLY A 80 -4.34 -5.95 -1.08
C GLY A 80 -4.93 -4.78 -1.84
N GLU A 81 -5.57 -5.09 -2.97
CA GLU A 81 -6.28 -4.14 -3.81
C GLU A 81 -7.47 -4.81 -4.50
N SER A 82 -8.50 -4.04 -4.81
CA SER A 82 -9.70 -4.49 -5.53
C SER A 82 -9.73 -4.04 -7.00
N GLY A 83 -8.81 -3.16 -7.40
CA GLY A 83 -8.73 -2.67 -8.78
C GLY A 83 -9.95 -1.90 -9.27
N GLY A 84 -10.00 -1.66 -10.57
CA GLY A 84 -11.13 -1.00 -11.24
C GLY A 84 -12.26 -1.96 -11.58
N TYR A 85 -13.45 -1.40 -11.77
CA TYR A 85 -14.65 -2.16 -12.13
C TYR A 85 -14.50 -2.87 -13.51
N GLY A 86 -14.95 -4.13 -13.59
CA GLY A 86 -15.12 -4.84 -14.87
C GLY A 86 -13.90 -5.62 -15.37
N ILE A 87 -12.72 -5.51 -14.72
CA ILE A 87 -11.54 -6.29 -15.07
C ILE A 87 -10.99 -6.95 -13.81
N PRO A 88 -10.57 -8.23 -13.86
CA PRO A 88 -9.99 -8.90 -12.71
C PRO A 88 -8.76 -8.15 -12.17
N SER A 89 -8.80 -7.71 -10.93
CA SER A 89 -7.71 -6.98 -10.26
C SER A 89 -6.41 -7.75 -10.26
N ARG A 90 -6.49 -9.08 -10.24
CA ARG A 90 -5.34 -9.97 -10.33
C ARG A 90 -4.47 -9.72 -11.57
N LEU A 91 -5.08 -9.38 -12.71
CA LEU A 91 -4.33 -9.05 -13.93
C LEU A 91 -3.56 -7.75 -13.74
N PHE A 92 -4.17 -6.74 -13.15
CA PHE A 92 -3.49 -5.47 -12.89
C PHE A 92 -2.37 -5.61 -11.86
N LEU A 93 -2.59 -6.37 -10.78
CA LEU A 93 -1.56 -6.67 -9.79
C LEU A 93 -0.36 -7.40 -10.42
N LYS A 94 -0.61 -8.32 -11.34
CA LYS A 94 0.45 -9.02 -12.10
C LYS A 94 1.22 -8.06 -12.98
N GLU A 95 0.54 -7.30 -13.83
CA GLU A 95 1.16 -6.38 -14.78
C GLU A 95 1.91 -5.24 -14.10
N ALA A 96 1.43 -4.78 -12.95
CA ALA A 96 2.09 -3.77 -12.13
C ALA A 96 3.30 -4.30 -11.34
N GLY A 97 3.54 -5.62 -11.33
CA GLY A 97 4.71 -6.25 -10.68
C GLY A 97 4.51 -6.58 -9.20
N TYR A 98 3.27 -6.55 -8.68
CA TYR A 98 3.02 -6.81 -7.26
C TYR A 98 3.25 -8.27 -6.86
N PHE A 99 3.07 -9.24 -7.75
CA PHE A 99 3.40 -10.64 -7.45
C PHE A 99 4.91 -10.89 -7.38
N ASP A 100 5.71 -10.15 -8.13
CA ASP A 100 7.17 -10.22 -8.01
C ASP A 100 7.64 -9.56 -6.71
N LEU A 101 7.01 -8.45 -6.31
CA LEU A 101 7.20 -7.86 -4.99
C LEU A 101 6.86 -8.85 -3.87
N SER A 102 5.74 -9.58 -3.98
CA SER A 102 5.36 -10.63 -3.02
C SER A 102 6.43 -11.71 -2.88
N LYS A 103 6.95 -12.22 -4.00
CA LYS A 103 8.04 -13.20 -4.00
C LYS A 103 9.31 -12.66 -3.35
N LYS A 104 9.68 -11.42 -3.67
CA LYS A 104 10.89 -10.76 -3.16
C LYS A 104 10.80 -10.52 -1.66
N THR A 105 9.67 -10.05 -1.18
CA THR A 105 9.48 -9.64 0.22
C THR A 105 8.95 -10.73 1.13
N GLY A 106 8.35 -11.79 0.56
CA GLY A 106 7.63 -12.81 1.32
C GLY A 106 6.30 -12.32 1.91
N VAL A 107 5.82 -11.13 1.50
CA VAL A 107 4.55 -10.56 1.95
C VAL A 107 3.45 -10.94 0.97
N PRO A 108 2.31 -11.52 1.42
CA PRO A 108 1.22 -11.90 0.54
C PRO A 108 0.58 -10.68 -0.13
N VAL A 109 0.27 -10.84 -1.42
CA VAL A 109 -0.52 -9.89 -2.22
C VAL A 109 -1.83 -10.56 -2.58
N ILE A 110 -2.94 -9.94 -2.21
CA ILE A 110 -4.28 -10.49 -2.40
C ILE A 110 -5.14 -9.60 -3.30
N ASP A 111 -5.99 -10.23 -4.09
CA ASP A 111 -7.11 -9.57 -4.78
C ASP A 111 -8.31 -9.55 -3.83
N LEU A 112 -8.72 -8.36 -3.39
CA LEU A 112 -9.83 -8.22 -2.44
C LEU A 112 -11.17 -8.67 -3.03
N ASN A 113 -11.32 -8.71 -4.35
CA ASN A 113 -12.53 -9.21 -4.99
C ASN A 113 -12.65 -10.74 -4.95
N GLU A 114 -11.54 -11.47 -4.74
CA GLU A 114 -11.51 -12.92 -4.63
C GLU A 114 -11.66 -13.42 -3.19
N HIS A 115 -11.68 -12.51 -2.20
CA HIS A 115 -11.84 -12.85 -0.79
C HIS A 115 -13.27 -12.70 -0.32
N ALA A 116 -13.61 -13.45 0.75
CA ALA A 116 -14.91 -13.34 1.40
C ALA A 116 -15.18 -11.89 1.83
N GLN A 117 -16.38 -11.42 1.50
CA GLN A 117 -16.84 -10.07 1.85
C GLN A 117 -17.87 -10.17 2.95
N GLU A 118 -17.74 -9.31 3.95
CA GLU A 118 -18.73 -9.14 4.99
C GLU A 118 -19.58 -7.90 4.70
N LYS A 119 -20.89 -8.06 4.77
CA LYS A 119 -21.81 -6.93 4.62
C LYS A 119 -21.86 -6.17 5.96
N ILE A 120 -21.39 -4.94 5.94
CA ILE A 120 -21.44 -4.04 7.09
C ILE A 120 -22.58 -3.04 6.87
N ASP A 121 -23.48 -2.95 7.84
CA ASP A 121 -24.54 -1.93 7.83
C ASP A 121 -23.98 -0.61 8.39
N LEU A 122 -23.90 0.41 7.54
CA LEU A 122 -23.42 1.75 7.88
C LEU A 122 -24.55 2.66 8.38
N THR A 123 -25.36 2.19 9.31
CA THR A 123 -26.51 2.95 9.86
C THR A 123 -26.13 4.30 10.47
N LYS A 124 -24.85 4.56 10.76
CA LYS A 124 -24.33 5.84 11.27
C LYS A 124 -23.46 6.58 10.27
N GLY A 125 -23.38 6.11 9.05
CA GLY A 125 -22.67 6.79 7.96
C GLY A 125 -23.48 8.00 7.49
N VAL A 126 -22.92 9.19 7.62
CA VAL A 126 -23.54 10.40 7.08
C VAL A 126 -22.98 10.60 5.67
N TRP A 127 -23.75 10.15 4.67
CA TRP A 127 -23.57 10.58 3.29
C TRP A 127 -24.61 11.66 3.01
N HIS A 128 -24.17 12.87 2.81
CA HIS A 128 -25.00 13.97 2.31
C HIS A 128 -24.75 14.18 0.83
#